data_0c44a5128fc0db2503e64edbd0e7f38b
#
_entry.id   0c44a5128fc0db2503e64edbd0e7f38b
#
_cell.length_a   1.000
_cell.length_b   1.000
_cell.length_c   1.000
_cell.angle_alpha   90.00
_cell.angle_beta   90.00
_cell.angle_gamma   90.00
#
_symmetry.space_group_name_H-M   'P 1'
#
loop_
_entity.id
_entity.type
_entity.pdbx_description
1 polymer ?
#
loop_
_entity_poly.entity_id
_entity_poly.type
_entity_poly.pdbx_seq_one_letter_code
_entity_poly.pdbx_strand_id
1 'polypeptide(L)'
;MKRWYNRKPETMQDWLLLFAVAAALLAAVWYLPAIAAALRVLLGLATPFAGGLALAYVLDIPARWFAIHLFGGRRGPGILLAYLALFGTVAALVGLVVPQLVQSVGSFAAALPGYLENAQALLELVQANYGVDTTSLSELLLNSGSSVESFLSGLAPQLAQAAMGAAGQLLNGFLALAASVYLLCGKAELLHTARLALRTALPPRTAGNVLGVFAMANKTFSGYIGGQLVDAVLVGGETFVLMLLFGIPYAPLISVVVAVTNIVPMLGPYLGAVPGAALLLFSGQPVHALEFLVIVLVVQQVDGNFIAPRILGSATGISGLWVLAAIVVGGGLFGIPGMVIGVPVLGVAANLAKAALPREPDGEKTKPGGET
;
A
#
# COMPACT_ATOMS: atom_id res chain seq x y z
N MET A 1 -37.41 23.13 33.64
CA MET A 1 -37.35 23.90 32.38
C MET A 1 -38.22 23.20 31.35
N LYS A 2 -39.41 23.75 30.99
CA LYS A 2 -40.24 23.20 29.91
C LYS A 2 -39.47 23.39 28.58
N ARG A 3 -39.21 22.29 27.88
CA ARG A 3 -38.46 22.32 26.62
C ARG A 3 -39.24 23.15 25.60
N TRP A 4 -38.65 24.22 25.06
CA TRP A 4 -39.26 25.25 24.19
C TRP A 4 -39.89 24.63 22.89
N TYR A 5 -39.42 23.46 22.43
CA TYR A 5 -39.92 22.77 21.24
C TYR A 5 -41.29 22.11 21.42
N ASN A 6 -41.87 22.09 22.64
CA ASN A 6 -43.15 21.47 22.91
C ASN A 6 -44.30 22.51 23.06
N ARG A 7 -44.03 23.78 22.77
CA ARG A 7 -45.08 24.82 22.73
C ARG A 7 -45.68 24.87 21.34
N LYS A 8 -47.04 24.82 21.26
CA LYS A 8 -47.75 25.13 20.02
C LYS A 8 -47.53 26.60 19.69
N PRO A 9 -47.29 26.97 18.41
CA PRO A 9 -47.14 28.36 18.00
C PRO A 9 -48.45 29.09 18.21
N GLU A 10 -48.49 30.02 19.13
CA GLU A 10 -49.68 30.78 19.49
C GLU A 10 -49.64 32.22 18.96
N THR A 11 -48.43 32.73 18.66
CA THR A 11 -48.28 34.10 18.17
C THR A 11 -47.83 34.14 16.71
N MET A 12 -48.14 35.26 16.03
CA MET A 12 -47.66 35.53 14.67
C MET A 12 -46.12 35.45 14.56
N GLN A 13 -45.42 35.81 15.63
CA GLN A 13 -43.97 35.72 15.70
C GLN A 13 -43.45 34.29 15.73
N ASP A 14 -44.16 33.39 16.41
CA ASP A 14 -43.80 31.97 16.47
C ASP A 14 -43.95 31.31 15.08
N TRP A 15 -44.98 31.64 14.33
CA TRP A 15 -45.19 31.20 12.96
C TRP A 15 -44.12 31.72 12.01
N LEU A 16 -43.76 33.02 12.11
CA LEU A 16 -42.68 33.63 11.32
C LEU A 16 -41.34 32.96 11.60
N LEU A 17 -41.06 32.59 12.85
CA LEU A 17 -39.82 31.93 13.25
C LEU A 17 -39.78 30.48 12.69
N LEU A 18 -40.92 29.76 12.74
CA LEU A 18 -41.06 28.43 12.13
C LEU A 18 -40.86 28.47 10.61
N PHE A 19 -41.46 29.43 9.92
CA PHE A 19 -41.26 29.64 8.49
C PHE A 19 -39.84 30.01 8.15
N ALA A 20 -39.18 30.86 8.93
CA ALA A 20 -37.79 31.24 8.74
C ALA A 20 -36.85 30.02 8.92
N VAL A 21 -37.08 29.20 9.96
CA VAL A 21 -36.31 27.95 10.19
C VAL A 21 -36.56 26.96 9.06
N ALA A 22 -37.83 26.77 8.65
CA ALA A 22 -38.15 25.87 7.53
C ALA A 22 -37.53 26.36 6.21
N ALA A 23 -37.58 27.66 5.93
CA ALA A 23 -36.93 28.24 4.77
C ALA A 23 -35.41 28.13 4.82
N ALA A 24 -34.79 28.29 5.99
CA ALA A 24 -33.36 28.09 6.18
C ALA A 24 -32.95 26.63 5.99
N LEU A 25 -33.73 25.68 6.49
CA LEU A 25 -33.52 24.25 6.26
C LEU A 25 -33.68 23.87 4.78
N LEU A 26 -34.70 24.37 4.11
CA LEU A 26 -34.90 24.18 2.67
C LEU A 26 -33.75 24.77 1.86
N ALA A 27 -33.32 25.99 2.20
CA ALA A 27 -32.15 26.62 1.58
C ALA A 27 -30.87 25.79 1.82
N ALA A 28 -30.64 25.31 3.05
CA ALA A 28 -29.51 24.44 3.37
C ALA A 28 -29.51 23.17 2.53
N VAL A 29 -30.66 22.50 2.41
CA VAL A 29 -30.83 21.29 1.57
C VAL A 29 -30.60 21.61 0.09
N TRP A 30 -31.11 22.76 -0.38
CA TRP A 30 -30.94 23.22 -1.76
C TRP A 30 -29.48 23.54 -2.13
N TYR A 31 -28.73 24.16 -1.21
CA TYR A 31 -27.33 24.49 -1.42
C TYR A 31 -26.37 23.35 -1.11
N LEU A 32 -26.81 22.27 -0.43
CA LEU A 32 -25.96 21.11 -0.08
C LEU A 32 -25.22 20.50 -1.28
N PRO A 33 -25.89 20.30 -2.47
CA PRO A 33 -25.20 19.78 -3.65
C PRO A 33 -24.13 20.74 -4.19
N ALA A 34 -24.39 22.04 -4.17
CA ALA A 34 -23.44 23.06 -4.62
C ALA A 34 -22.23 23.14 -3.68
N ILE A 35 -22.46 23.10 -2.36
CA ILE A 35 -21.37 23.03 -1.37
C ILE A 35 -20.57 21.75 -1.53
N ALA A 36 -21.23 20.60 -1.72
CA ALA A 36 -20.57 19.33 -1.95
C ALA A 36 -19.75 19.33 -3.25
N ALA A 37 -20.25 19.95 -4.32
CA ALA A 37 -19.52 20.14 -5.57
C ALA A 37 -18.29 21.03 -5.39
N ALA A 38 -18.44 22.17 -4.74
CA ALA A 38 -17.33 23.08 -4.44
C ALA A 38 -16.26 22.39 -3.55
N LEU A 39 -16.69 21.67 -2.53
CA LEU A 39 -15.78 20.88 -1.68
C LEU A 39 -15.04 19.79 -2.46
N ARG A 40 -15.72 19.10 -3.38
CA ARG A 40 -15.11 18.08 -4.26
C ARG A 40 -14.06 18.71 -5.16
N VAL A 41 -14.30 19.89 -5.73
CA VAL A 41 -13.32 20.62 -6.55
C VAL A 41 -12.11 21.01 -5.70
N LEU A 42 -12.33 21.58 -4.51
CA LEU A 42 -11.24 21.94 -3.59
C LEU A 42 -10.41 20.76 -3.16
N LEU A 43 -11.05 19.62 -2.82
CA LEU A 43 -10.36 18.38 -2.51
C LEU A 43 -9.59 17.84 -3.71
N GLY A 44 -10.15 17.93 -4.92
CA GLY A 44 -9.46 17.59 -6.17
C GLY A 44 -8.19 18.41 -6.39
N LEU A 45 -8.25 19.72 -6.15
CA LEU A 45 -7.09 20.61 -6.24
C LEU A 45 -6.05 20.34 -5.14
N ALA A 46 -6.47 19.85 -3.97
CA ALA A 46 -5.57 19.50 -2.88
C ALA A 46 -4.88 18.12 -3.08
N THR A 47 -5.44 17.26 -3.90
CA THR A 47 -4.94 15.88 -4.11
C THR A 47 -3.47 15.80 -4.51
N PRO A 48 -2.94 16.61 -5.47
CA PRO A 48 -1.51 16.58 -5.81
C PRO A 48 -0.61 16.97 -4.64
N PHE A 49 -1.05 17.91 -3.81
CA PHE A 49 -0.29 18.34 -2.62
C PHE A 49 -0.30 17.28 -1.53
N ALA A 50 -1.43 16.60 -1.33
CA ALA A 50 -1.53 15.46 -0.40
C ALA A 50 -0.65 14.30 -0.86
N GLY A 51 -0.66 13.97 -2.15
CA GLY A 51 0.24 12.99 -2.77
C GLY A 51 1.71 13.40 -2.63
N GLY A 52 2.02 14.67 -2.88
CA GLY A 52 3.36 15.23 -2.70
C GLY A 52 3.84 15.17 -1.26
N LEU A 53 2.96 15.43 -0.29
CA LEU A 53 3.27 15.30 1.14
C LEU A 53 3.57 13.85 1.54
N ALA A 54 2.76 12.90 1.07
CA ALA A 54 2.97 11.48 1.30
C ALA A 54 4.30 11.02 0.72
N LEU A 55 4.58 11.38 -0.53
CA LEU A 55 5.84 11.07 -1.22
C LEU A 55 7.04 11.69 -0.51
N ALA A 56 6.97 12.97 -0.13
CA ALA A 56 8.01 13.65 0.64
C ALA A 56 8.27 12.94 1.97
N TYR A 57 7.21 12.48 2.64
CA TYR A 57 7.33 11.79 3.91
C TYR A 57 8.05 10.44 3.77
N VAL A 58 7.70 9.65 2.76
CA VAL A 58 8.34 8.36 2.46
C VAL A 58 9.80 8.57 2.09
N LEU A 59 10.09 9.52 1.19
CA LEU A 59 11.45 9.80 0.71
C LEU A 59 12.35 10.50 1.74
N ASP A 60 11.80 11.16 2.77
CA ASP A 60 12.60 11.78 3.83
C ASP A 60 13.45 10.74 4.59
N ILE A 61 13.00 9.48 4.65
CA ILE A 61 13.69 8.41 5.37
C ILE A 61 14.98 8.03 4.63
N PRO A 62 14.95 7.55 3.37
CA PRO A 62 16.15 7.25 2.61
C PRO A 62 17.00 8.50 2.37
N ALA A 63 16.40 9.67 2.14
CA ALA A 63 17.16 10.92 1.96
C ALA A 63 17.99 11.28 3.19
N ARG A 64 17.46 11.11 4.39
CA ARG A 64 18.23 11.30 5.64
C ARG A 64 19.31 10.25 5.79
N TRP A 65 19.02 9.01 5.48
CA TRP A 65 20.00 7.93 5.54
C TRP A 65 21.18 8.19 4.59
N PHE A 66 20.93 8.54 3.34
CA PHE A 66 21.94 8.92 2.36
C PHE A 66 22.71 10.17 2.80
N ALA A 67 22.03 11.20 3.31
CA ALA A 67 22.67 12.41 3.78
C ALA A 67 23.69 12.13 4.88
N ILE A 68 23.35 11.28 5.86
CA ILE A 68 24.22 10.97 7.00
C ILE A 68 25.38 10.07 6.58
N HIS A 69 25.10 8.98 5.85
CA HIS A 69 26.12 7.95 5.59
C HIS A 69 26.99 8.23 4.37
N LEU A 70 26.47 8.95 3.35
CA LEU A 70 27.18 9.18 2.09
C LEU A 70 27.67 10.63 1.92
N PHE A 71 26.95 11.61 2.51
CA PHE A 71 27.22 13.03 2.23
C PHE A 71 27.56 13.86 3.49
N GLY A 72 27.98 13.23 4.58
CA GLY A 72 28.42 13.92 5.80
C GLY A 72 27.37 14.89 6.39
N GLY A 73 26.09 14.52 6.32
CA GLY A 73 24.96 15.30 6.84
C GLY A 73 24.37 16.35 5.86
N ARG A 74 24.89 16.47 4.65
CA ARG A 74 24.35 17.39 3.63
C ARG A 74 23.03 16.87 3.08
N ARG A 75 21.92 17.57 3.34
CA ARG A 75 20.56 17.11 2.96
C ARG A 75 20.28 17.16 1.46
N GLY A 76 20.76 18.18 0.75
CA GLY A 76 20.50 18.34 -0.69
C GLY A 76 20.92 17.13 -1.54
N PRO A 77 22.19 16.70 -1.48
CA PRO A 77 22.66 15.50 -2.19
C PRO A 77 21.92 14.22 -1.76
N GLY A 78 21.57 14.09 -0.46
CA GLY A 78 20.80 12.96 0.06
C GLY A 78 19.39 12.90 -0.52
N ILE A 79 18.73 14.06 -0.66
CA ILE A 79 17.41 14.18 -1.30
C ILE A 79 17.52 13.80 -2.78
N LEU A 80 18.49 14.36 -3.50
CA LEU A 80 18.71 14.05 -4.92
C LEU A 80 18.89 12.54 -5.13
N LEU A 81 19.73 11.88 -4.32
CA LEU A 81 19.97 10.44 -4.44
C LEU A 81 18.71 9.63 -4.12
N ALA A 82 17.89 10.05 -3.17
CA ALA A 82 16.62 9.39 -2.87
C ALA A 82 15.64 9.44 -4.05
N TYR A 83 15.55 10.58 -4.76
CA TYR A 83 14.75 10.69 -5.98
C TYR A 83 15.37 9.90 -7.14
N LEU A 84 16.66 9.90 -7.32
CA LEU A 84 17.33 9.07 -8.33
C LEU A 84 17.09 7.58 -8.08
N ALA A 85 17.15 7.14 -6.83
CA ALA A 85 16.83 5.77 -6.45
C ALA A 85 15.36 5.43 -6.76
N LEU A 86 14.41 6.32 -6.41
CA LEU A 86 12.99 6.14 -6.73
C LEU A 86 12.78 6.01 -8.24
N PHE A 87 13.27 6.98 -9.02
CA PHE A 87 13.10 6.97 -10.47
C PHE A 87 13.84 5.80 -11.13
N GLY A 88 15.03 5.45 -10.65
CA GLY A 88 15.78 4.28 -11.12
C GLY A 88 15.01 2.99 -10.88
N THR A 89 14.40 2.83 -9.70
CA THR A 89 13.57 1.66 -9.38
C THR A 89 12.33 1.60 -10.28
N VAL A 90 11.62 2.73 -10.43
CA VAL A 90 10.42 2.78 -11.29
C VAL A 90 10.79 2.52 -12.75
N ALA A 91 11.87 3.12 -13.24
CA ALA A 91 12.34 2.92 -14.61
C ALA A 91 12.77 1.46 -14.86
N ALA A 92 13.43 0.84 -13.89
CA ALA A 92 13.79 -0.58 -13.96
C ALA A 92 12.55 -1.48 -13.97
N LEU A 93 11.56 -1.21 -13.11
CA LEU A 93 10.31 -1.97 -13.10
C LEU A 93 9.56 -1.86 -14.42
N VAL A 94 9.35 -0.64 -14.91
CA VAL A 94 8.60 -0.42 -16.15
C VAL A 94 9.41 -0.86 -17.37
N GLY A 95 10.69 -0.55 -17.42
CA GLY A 95 11.55 -0.78 -18.59
C GLY A 95 12.07 -2.22 -18.71
N LEU A 96 12.18 -2.98 -17.64
CA LEU A 96 12.71 -4.34 -17.66
C LEU A 96 11.63 -5.39 -17.38
N VAL A 97 10.81 -5.17 -16.36
CA VAL A 97 9.80 -6.17 -15.94
C VAL A 97 8.67 -6.27 -16.94
N VAL A 98 8.11 -5.15 -17.34
CA VAL A 98 6.92 -5.15 -18.22
C VAL A 98 7.20 -5.74 -19.59
N PRO A 99 8.27 -5.33 -20.35
CA PRO A 99 8.59 -5.94 -21.63
C PRO A 99 8.86 -7.44 -21.50
N GLN A 100 9.57 -7.86 -20.44
CA GLN A 100 9.85 -9.28 -20.20
C GLN A 100 8.59 -10.08 -19.96
N LEU A 101 7.64 -9.57 -19.16
CA LEU A 101 6.35 -10.21 -18.94
C LEU A 101 5.53 -10.30 -20.22
N VAL A 102 5.44 -9.20 -20.99
CA VAL A 102 4.69 -9.18 -22.26
C VAL A 102 5.28 -10.19 -23.25
N GLN A 103 6.60 -10.24 -23.37
CA GLN A 103 7.28 -11.22 -24.24
C GLN A 103 7.04 -12.65 -23.78
N SER A 104 7.16 -12.93 -22.49
CA SER A 104 6.96 -14.27 -21.92
C SER A 104 5.51 -14.75 -22.09
N VAL A 105 4.53 -13.87 -21.82
CA VAL A 105 3.10 -14.17 -22.06
C VAL A 105 2.84 -14.45 -23.54
N GLY A 106 3.40 -13.64 -24.43
CA GLY A 106 3.27 -13.85 -25.88
C GLY A 106 3.89 -15.17 -26.37
N SER A 107 5.08 -15.49 -25.90
CA SER A 107 5.77 -16.75 -26.23
C SER A 107 5.01 -17.97 -25.71
N PHE A 108 4.48 -17.91 -24.49
CA PHE A 108 3.66 -18.98 -23.93
C PHE A 108 2.33 -19.14 -24.67
N ALA A 109 1.65 -18.06 -24.98
CA ALA A 109 0.41 -18.09 -25.78
C ALA A 109 0.64 -18.75 -27.15
N ALA A 110 1.77 -18.43 -27.80
CA ALA A 110 2.14 -19.03 -29.08
C ALA A 110 2.49 -20.53 -28.97
N ALA A 111 3.05 -20.98 -27.83
CA ALA A 111 3.40 -22.36 -27.59
C ALA A 111 2.23 -23.21 -27.04
N LEU A 112 1.19 -22.59 -26.51
CA LEU A 112 0.05 -23.26 -25.88
C LEU A 112 -0.64 -24.30 -26.78
N PRO A 113 -0.94 -24.04 -28.06
CA PRO A 113 -1.54 -25.01 -28.94
C PRO A 113 -0.70 -26.33 -29.04
N GLY A 114 0.62 -26.22 -29.15
CA GLY A 114 1.50 -27.37 -29.18
C GLY A 114 1.52 -28.17 -27.87
N TYR A 115 1.40 -27.51 -26.74
CA TYR A 115 1.26 -28.23 -25.46
C TYR A 115 -0.07 -28.97 -25.36
N LEU A 116 -1.16 -28.39 -25.86
CA LEU A 116 -2.48 -29.04 -25.89
C LEU A 116 -2.49 -30.25 -26.85
N GLU A 117 -1.90 -30.14 -28.02
CA GLU A 117 -1.74 -31.22 -28.97
C GLU A 117 -0.92 -32.38 -28.37
N ASN A 118 0.21 -32.08 -27.73
CA ASN A 118 1.02 -33.10 -27.04
C ASN A 118 0.27 -33.78 -25.90
N ALA A 119 -0.52 -33.04 -25.13
CA ALA A 119 -1.34 -33.56 -24.05
C ALA A 119 -2.45 -34.49 -24.59
N GLN A 120 -3.08 -34.13 -25.71
CA GLN A 120 -4.07 -34.97 -26.38
C GLN A 120 -3.43 -36.25 -26.90
N ALA A 121 -2.28 -36.19 -27.57
CA ALA A 121 -1.56 -37.38 -28.05
C ALA A 121 -1.19 -38.33 -26.90
N LEU A 122 -0.81 -37.82 -25.74
CA LEU A 122 -0.57 -38.61 -24.54
C LEU A 122 -1.84 -39.30 -24.03
N LEU A 123 -2.98 -38.62 -24.02
CA LEU A 123 -4.26 -39.18 -23.62
C LEU A 123 -4.70 -40.29 -24.58
N GLU A 124 -4.53 -40.12 -25.90
CA GLU A 124 -4.79 -41.16 -26.90
C GLU A 124 -3.91 -42.37 -26.70
N LEU A 125 -2.62 -42.20 -26.39
CA LEU A 125 -1.72 -43.30 -26.08
C LEU A 125 -2.14 -44.06 -24.81
N VAL A 126 -2.59 -43.37 -23.77
CA VAL A 126 -3.10 -43.97 -22.54
C VAL A 126 -4.38 -44.76 -22.84
N GLN A 127 -5.28 -44.18 -23.61
CA GLN A 127 -6.51 -44.87 -24.03
C GLN A 127 -6.22 -46.14 -24.83
N ALA A 128 -5.30 -46.06 -25.80
CA ALA A 128 -4.94 -47.17 -26.65
C ALA A 128 -4.22 -48.30 -25.89
N ASN A 129 -3.33 -47.96 -24.94
CA ASN A 129 -2.52 -48.99 -24.26
C ASN A 129 -3.19 -49.56 -23.01
N TYR A 130 -4.04 -48.80 -22.33
CA TYR A 130 -4.62 -49.19 -21.05
C TYR A 130 -6.15 -49.28 -21.04
N GLY A 131 -6.83 -48.93 -22.17
CA GLY A 131 -8.28 -49.02 -22.29
C GLY A 131 -9.07 -48.06 -21.37
N VAL A 132 -8.40 -47.02 -20.87
CA VAL A 132 -9.02 -46.02 -19.99
C VAL A 132 -9.77 -45.03 -20.86
N ASP A 133 -11.04 -44.76 -20.54
CA ASP A 133 -11.82 -43.70 -21.21
C ASP A 133 -11.28 -42.32 -20.82
N THR A 134 -10.62 -41.68 -21.77
CA THR A 134 -10.01 -40.32 -21.62
C THR A 134 -10.86 -39.23 -22.24
N THR A 135 -12.07 -39.53 -22.75
CA THR A 135 -12.92 -38.56 -23.46
C THR A 135 -13.25 -37.34 -22.65
N SER A 136 -13.68 -37.51 -21.38
CA SER A 136 -13.99 -36.42 -20.49
C SER A 136 -12.79 -35.53 -20.17
N LEU A 137 -11.59 -36.13 -20.09
CA LEU A 137 -10.34 -35.43 -19.81
C LEU A 137 -9.87 -34.63 -21.04
N SER A 138 -10.05 -35.19 -22.25
CA SER A 138 -9.75 -34.48 -23.50
C SER A 138 -10.68 -33.25 -23.71
N GLU A 139 -11.97 -33.41 -23.44
CA GLU A 139 -12.91 -32.27 -23.49
C GLU A 139 -12.57 -31.16 -22.45
N LEU A 140 -12.17 -31.57 -21.25
CA LEU A 140 -11.74 -30.64 -20.21
C LEU A 140 -10.47 -29.89 -20.62
N LEU A 141 -9.51 -30.58 -21.24
CA LEU A 141 -8.26 -29.99 -21.76
C LEU A 141 -8.55 -28.97 -22.86
N LEU A 142 -9.41 -29.30 -23.83
CA LEU A 142 -9.77 -28.40 -24.92
C LEU A 142 -10.50 -27.14 -24.43
N ASN A 143 -11.50 -27.31 -23.57
CA ASN A 143 -12.26 -26.20 -23.00
C ASN A 143 -11.39 -25.30 -22.11
N SER A 144 -10.50 -25.91 -21.32
CA SER A 144 -9.55 -25.16 -20.49
C SER A 144 -8.51 -24.43 -21.35
N GLY A 145 -8.02 -25.08 -22.42
CA GLY A 145 -7.05 -24.52 -23.35
C GLY A 145 -7.54 -23.25 -24.04
N SER A 146 -8.77 -23.26 -24.57
CA SER A 146 -9.37 -22.10 -25.20
C SER A 146 -9.60 -20.92 -24.22
N SER A 147 -9.96 -21.25 -22.97
CA SER A 147 -10.11 -20.26 -21.91
C SER A 147 -8.77 -19.64 -21.52
N VAL A 148 -7.71 -20.46 -21.41
CA VAL A 148 -6.35 -19.99 -21.13
C VAL A 148 -5.82 -19.16 -22.30
N GLU A 149 -6.02 -19.55 -23.54
CA GLU A 149 -5.61 -18.79 -24.71
C GLU A 149 -6.27 -17.42 -24.75
N SER A 150 -7.59 -17.35 -24.53
CA SER A 150 -8.32 -16.08 -24.50
C SER A 150 -7.87 -15.17 -23.34
N PHE A 151 -7.57 -15.74 -22.17
CA PHE A 151 -7.02 -15.02 -21.05
C PHE A 151 -5.61 -14.47 -21.36
N LEU A 152 -4.72 -15.28 -21.90
CA LEU A 152 -3.35 -14.89 -22.25
C LEU A 152 -3.30 -13.83 -23.34
N SER A 153 -4.13 -13.97 -24.37
CA SER A 153 -4.22 -12.97 -25.45
C SER A 153 -4.69 -11.60 -24.97
N GLY A 154 -5.52 -11.59 -23.89
CA GLY A 154 -5.94 -10.36 -23.23
C GLY A 154 -4.92 -9.78 -22.24
N LEU A 155 -4.04 -10.60 -21.66
CA LEU A 155 -3.06 -10.16 -20.65
C LEU A 155 -1.97 -9.24 -21.22
N ALA A 156 -1.38 -9.59 -22.36
CA ALA A 156 -0.26 -8.83 -22.94
C ALA A 156 -0.65 -7.35 -23.23
N PRO A 157 -1.79 -7.06 -23.90
CA PRO A 157 -2.23 -5.68 -24.10
C PRO A 157 -2.61 -4.99 -22.77
N GLN A 158 -3.17 -5.70 -21.79
CA GLN A 158 -3.47 -5.12 -20.47
C GLN A 158 -2.21 -4.73 -19.71
N LEU A 159 -1.16 -5.56 -19.73
CA LEU A 159 0.13 -5.26 -19.12
C LEU A 159 0.79 -4.05 -19.80
N ALA A 160 0.75 -3.99 -21.14
CA ALA A 160 1.26 -2.84 -21.90
C ALA A 160 0.48 -1.56 -21.58
N GLN A 161 -0.85 -1.62 -21.52
CA GLN A 161 -1.70 -0.49 -21.15
C GLN A 161 -1.47 -0.05 -19.70
N ALA A 162 -1.31 -0.98 -18.75
CA ALA A 162 -1.00 -0.67 -17.36
C ALA A 162 0.36 0.05 -17.24
N ALA A 163 1.37 -0.38 -17.99
CA ALA A 163 2.67 0.28 -18.03
C ALA A 163 2.60 1.69 -18.63
N MET A 164 1.88 1.85 -19.75
CA MET A 164 1.65 3.18 -20.38
C MET A 164 0.82 4.08 -19.46
N GLY A 165 -0.19 3.54 -18.79
CA GLY A 165 -0.99 4.24 -17.79
C GLY A 165 -0.15 4.71 -16.59
N ALA A 166 0.75 3.87 -16.09
CA ALA A 166 1.68 4.23 -15.03
C ALA A 166 2.64 5.36 -15.45
N ALA A 167 3.17 5.29 -16.67
CA ALA A 167 4.00 6.36 -17.24
C ALA A 167 3.22 7.67 -17.40
N GLY A 168 1.96 7.60 -17.87
CA GLY A 168 1.07 8.76 -17.97
C GLY A 168 0.70 9.37 -16.63
N GLN A 169 0.49 8.55 -15.61
CA GLN A 169 0.23 9.01 -14.24
C GLN A 169 1.46 9.68 -13.61
N LEU A 170 2.68 9.27 -13.94
CA LEU A 170 3.90 9.95 -13.52
C LEU A 170 3.98 11.37 -14.09
N LEU A 171 3.57 11.57 -15.34
CA LEU A 171 3.47 12.91 -15.95
C LEU A 171 2.38 13.76 -15.28
N ASN A 172 1.20 13.20 -15.03
CA ASN A 172 0.12 13.88 -14.30
C ASN A 172 0.50 14.10 -12.81
N GLY A 173 1.36 13.27 -12.26
CA GLY A 173 1.92 13.41 -10.91
C GLY A 173 3.03 14.47 -10.79
N PHE A 174 3.37 15.19 -11.85
CA PHE A 174 4.43 16.20 -11.82
C PHE A 174 4.21 17.26 -10.73
N LEU A 175 2.97 17.70 -10.53
CA LEU A 175 2.64 18.62 -9.45
C LEU A 175 2.87 18.02 -8.05
N ALA A 176 2.51 16.75 -7.87
CA ALA A 176 2.77 16.03 -6.62
C ALA A 176 4.28 15.84 -6.39
N LEU A 177 5.01 15.53 -7.45
CA LEU A 177 6.47 15.41 -7.41
C LEU A 177 7.13 16.74 -7.07
N ALA A 178 6.78 17.82 -7.76
CA ALA A 178 7.27 19.16 -7.47
C ALA A 178 6.95 19.57 -6.03
N ALA A 179 5.71 19.37 -5.60
CA ALA A 179 5.29 19.63 -4.22
C ALA A 179 6.14 18.81 -3.22
N SER A 180 6.42 17.53 -3.50
CA SER A 180 7.23 16.68 -2.63
C SER A 180 8.67 17.17 -2.51
N VAL A 181 9.29 17.63 -3.60
CA VAL A 181 10.64 18.21 -3.58
C VAL A 181 10.66 19.49 -2.74
N TYR A 182 9.70 20.41 -2.97
CA TYR A 182 9.61 21.65 -2.18
C TYR A 182 9.37 21.36 -0.69
N LEU A 183 8.47 20.43 -0.36
CA LEU A 183 8.20 20.04 1.01
C LEU A 183 9.43 19.41 1.68
N LEU A 184 10.18 18.59 0.97
CA LEU A 184 11.34 17.90 1.51
C LEU A 184 12.53 18.86 1.71
N CYS A 185 12.78 19.75 0.76
CA CYS A 185 13.81 20.79 0.86
C CYS A 185 13.48 21.82 1.93
N GLY A 186 12.23 22.30 1.98
CA GLY A 186 11.73 23.32 2.91
C GLY A 186 11.28 22.79 4.26
N LYS A 187 11.40 21.48 4.54
CA LYS A 187 10.84 20.81 5.73
C LYS A 187 11.15 21.53 7.05
N ALA A 188 12.40 21.96 7.25
CA ALA A 188 12.82 22.56 8.50
C ALA A 188 12.09 23.90 8.77
N GLU A 189 12.02 24.74 7.75
CA GLU A 189 11.36 26.05 7.80
C GLU A 189 9.84 25.90 7.96
N LEU A 190 9.23 25.02 7.16
CA LEU A 190 7.80 24.74 7.25
C LEU A 190 7.39 24.23 8.64
N LEU A 191 8.15 23.31 9.22
CA LEU A 191 7.89 22.79 10.57
C LEU A 191 8.10 23.87 11.64
N HIS A 192 9.11 24.73 11.49
CA HIS A 192 9.35 25.83 12.40
C HIS A 192 8.18 26.83 12.38
N THR A 193 7.77 27.27 11.18
CA THR A 193 6.65 28.19 10.97
C THR A 193 5.33 27.61 11.49
N ALA A 194 5.05 26.33 11.21
CA ALA A 194 3.85 25.65 11.71
C ALA A 194 3.84 25.56 13.24
N ARG A 195 4.98 25.28 13.88
CA ARG A 195 5.08 25.25 15.35
C ARG A 195 4.87 26.63 15.94
N LEU A 196 5.44 27.68 15.33
CA LEU A 196 5.27 29.05 15.77
C LEU A 196 3.80 29.47 15.65
N ALA A 197 3.17 29.21 14.50
CA ALA A 197 1.76 29.53 14.27
C ALA A 197 0.84 28.84 15.31
N LEU A 198 1.08 27.56 15.61
CA LEU A 198 0.31 26.84 16.63
C LEU A 198 0.49 27.44 18.03
N ARG A 199 1.72 27.84 18.38
CA ARG A 199 2.00 28.45 19.70
C ARG A 199 1.43 29.86 19.85
N THR A 200 1.28 30.60 18.74
CA THR A 200 0.69 31.95 18.76
C THR A 200 -0.83 31.93 18.68
N ALA A 201 -1.42 30.91 17.96
CA ALA A 201 -2.86 30.83 17.78
C ALA A 201 -3.60 30.14 18.94
N LEU A 202 -2.93 29.28 19.73
CA LEU A 202 -3.55 28.46 20.76
C LEU A 202 -2.98 28.80 22.16
N PRO A 203 -3.79 28.62 23.24
CA PRO A 203 -3.30 28.68 24.61
C PRO A 203 -2.13 27.70 24.84
N PRO A 204 -1.14 28.01 25.70
CA PRO A 204 0.09 27.26 25.86
C PRO A 204 -0.13 25.75 26.15
N ARG A 205 -1.14 25.42 26.97
CA ARG A 205 -1.50 24.02 27.28
C ARG A 205 -2.03 23.27 26.07
N THR A 206 -2.93 23.90 25.30
CA THR A 206 -3.52 23.32 24.10
C THR A 206 -2.46 23.17 23.00
N ALA A 207 -1.61 24.18 22.79
CA ALA A 207 -0.50 24.12 21.85
C ALA A 207 0.47 22.98 22.19
N GLY A 208 0.81 22.79 23.47
CA GLY A 208 1.64 21.69 23.96
C GLY A 208 1.04 20.32 23.66
N ASN A 209 -0.26 20.14 23.93
CA ASN A 209 -0.96 18.88 23.65
C ASN A 209 -1.00 18.57 22.17
N VAL A 210 -1.35 19.54 21.33
CA VAL A 210 -1.39 19.39 19.86
C VAL A 210 0.00 19.03 19.32
N LEU A 211 1.04 19.73 19.74
CA LEU A 211 2.43 19.41 19.33
C LEU A 211 2.87 18.03 19.82
N GLY A 212 2.42 17.59 21.01
CA GLY A 212 2.64 16.25 21.53
C GLY A 212 2.01 15.17 20.64
N VAL A 213 0.76 15.40 20.21
CA VAL A 213 0.06 14.50 19.25
C VAL A 213 0.82 14.40 17.92
N PHE A 214 1.25 15.54 17.35
CA PHE A 214 2.05 15.54 16.13
C PHE A 214 3.40 14.85 16.29
N ALA A 215 4.07 15.00 17.44
CA ALA A 215 5.31 14.31 17.73
C ALA A 215 5.12 12.79 17.80
N MET A 216 4.05 12.33 18.48
CA MET A 216 3.68 10.92 18.56
C MET A 216 3.32 10.38 17.17
N ALA A 217 2.49 11.09 16.40
CA ALA A 217 2.15 10.72 15.04
C ALA A 217 3.41 10.57 14.18
N ASN A 218 4.29 11.57 14.20
CA ASN A 218 5.54 11.50 13.44
C ASN A 218 6.43 10.33 13.85
N LYS A 219 6.49 9.98 15.14
CA LYS A 219 7.24 8.81 15.63
C LYS A 219 6.64 7.51 15.08
N THR A 220 5.31 7.36 15.15
CA THR A 220 4.60 6.17 14.65
C THR A 220 4.77 6.02 13.14
N PHE A 221 4.54 7.10 12.38
CA PHE A 221 4.68 7.08 10.92
C PHE A 221 6.12 6.81 10.48
N SER A 222 7.09 7.53 11.04
CA SER A 222 8.51 7.38 10.66
C SER A 222 9.05 6.00 11.03
N GLY A 223 8.65 5.48 12.20
CA GLY A 223 9.02 4.12 12.61
C GLY A 223 8.44 3.07 11.69
N TYR A 224 7.14 3.18 11.38
CA TYR A 224 6.46 2.21 10.52
C TYR A 224 6.96 2.24 9.06
N ILE A 225 6.99 3.42 8.42
CA ILE A 225 7.45 3.54 7.03
C ILE A 225 8.94 3.18 6.91
N GLY A 226 9.76 3.61 7.89
CA GLY A 226 11.17 3.23 7.91
C GLY A 226 11.37 1.74 8.06
N GLY A 227 10.62 1.12 8.98
CA GLY A 227 10.60 -0.33 9.14
C GLY A 227 10.19 -1.04 7.85
N GLN A 228 9.09 -0.60 7.22
CA GLN A 228 8.58 -1.20 5.98
C GLN A 228 9.56 -1.10 4.81
N LEU A 229 10.31 0.01 4.69
CA LEU A 229 11.35 0.14 3.65
C LEU A 229 12.52 -0.81 3.91
N VAL A 230 12.95 -0.96 5.16
CA VAL A 230 14.01 -1.92 5.54
C VAL A 230 13.55 -3.35 5.27
N ASP A 231 12.34 -3.68 5.71
CA ASP A 231 11.69 -4.96 5.49
C ASP A 231 11.61 -5.33 3.99
N ALA A 232 11.15 -4.40 3.17
CA ALA A 232 11.09 -4.58 1.72
C ALA A 232 12.45 -4.90 1.08
N VAL A 233 13.53 -4.25 1.54
CA VAL A 233 14.90 -4.52 1.07
C VAL A 233 15.36 -5.90 1.54
N LEU A 234 15.06 -6.30 2.78
CA LEU A 234 15.44 -7.60 3.32
C LEU A 234 14.72 -8.74 2.60
N VAL A 235 13.40 -8.66 2.46
CA VAL A 235 12.59 -9.67 1.74
C VAL A 235 13.04 -9.81 0.28
N GLY A 236 13.30 -8.69 -0.40
CA GLY A 236 13.86 -8.72 -1.75
C GLY A 236 15.26 -9.33 -1.79
N GLY A 237 16.11 -9.00 -0.84
CA GLY A 237 17.47 -9.56 -0.73
C GLY A 237 17.47 -11.06 -0.44
N GLU A 238 16.64 -11.53 0.48
CA GLU A 238 16.47 -12.95 0.78
C GLU A 238 15.94 -13.73 -0.43
N THR A 239 14.92 -13.18 -1.10
CA THR A 239 14.38 -13.77 -2.34
C THR A 239 15.48 -13.87 -3.40
N PHE A 240 16.26 -12.81 -3.60
CA PHE A 240 17.36 -12.80 -4.55
C PHE A 240 18.43 -13.86 -4.25
N VAL A 241 18.88 -13.92 -3.00
CA VAL A 241 19.89 -14.90 -2.57
C VAL A 241 19.39 -16.33 -2.74
N LEU A 242 18.16 -16.63 -2.32
CA LEU A 242 17.59 -17.95 -2.45
C LEU A 242 17.39 -18.33 -3.93
N MET A 243 16.88 -17.46 -4.77
CA MET A 243 16.76 -17.72 -6.20
C MET A 243 18.11 -17.99 -6.86
N LEU A 244 19.16 -17.27 -6.47
CA LEU A 244 20.53 -17.56 -6.95
C LEU A 244 21.05 -18.91 -6.50
N LEU A 245 20.83 -19.28 -5.24
CA LEU A 245 21.26 -20.57 -4.69
C LEU A 245 20.60 -21.76 -5.38
N PHE A 246 19.34 -21.63 -5.77
CA PHE A 246 18.59 -22.64 -6.51
C PHE A 246 18.74 -22.53 -8.03
N GLY A 247 19.54 -21.60 -8.53
CA GLY A 247 19.78 -21.41 -9.97
C GLY A 247 18.55 -20.95 -10.75
N ILE A 248 17.58 -20.33 -10.08
CA ILE A 248 16.33 -19.87 -10.71
C ILE A 248 16.63 -18.63 -11.58
N PRO A 249 16.22 -18.65 -12.86
CA PRO A 249 16.48 -17.53 -13.76
C PRO A 249 15.69 -16.28 -13.36
N TYR A 250 16.09 -15.13 -13.91
CA TYR A 250 15.47 -13.81 -13.64
C TYR A 250 15.52 -13.36 -12.17
N ALA A 251 16.41 -13.96 -11.34
CA ALA A 251 16.51 -13.66 -9.92
C ALA A 251 16.59 -12.13 -9.60
N PRO A 252 17.45 -11.32 -10.26
CA PRO A 252 17.48 -9.87 -9.99
C PRO A 252 16.14 -9.18 -10.28
N LEU A 253 15.49 -9.58 -11.38
CA LEU A 253 14.25 -8.97 -11.83
C LEU A 253 13.10 -9.28 -10.87
N ILE A 254 12.92 -10.56 -10.56
CA ILE A 254 11.84 -11.04 -9.70
C ILE A 254 12.00 -10.52 -8.27
N SER A 255 13.23 -10.53 -7.73
CA SER A 255 13.48 -10.05 -6.38
C SER A 255 13.24 -8.54 -6.21
N VAL A 256 13.53 -7.74 -7.25
CA VAL A 256 13.16 -6.30 -7.24
C VAL A 256 11.64 -6.11 -7.27
N VAL A 257 10.92 -6.91 -8.05
CA VAL A 257 9.44 -6.89 -8.03
C VAL A 257 8.92 -7.22 -6.64
N VAL A 258 9.42 -8.31 -6.03
CA VAL A 258 9.04 -8.72 -4.67
C VAL A 258 9.37 -7.62 -3.65
N ALA A 259 10.56 -7.04 -3.71
CA ALA A 259 10.95 -5.94 -2.82
C ALA A 259 10.01 -4.74 -2.91
N VAL A 260 9.70 -4.29 -4.14
CA VAL A 260 8.83 -3.11 -4.34
C VAL A 260 7.39 -3.40 -3.93
N THR A 261 6.86 -4.56 -4.27
CA THR A 261 5.51 -4.93 -3.85
C THR A 261 5.41 -5.10 -2.33
N ASN A 262 6.48 -5.57 -1.67
CA ASN A 262 6.54 -5.73 -0.21
C ASN A 262 6.40 -4.41 0.57
N ILE A 263 6.48 -3.25 -0.08
CA ILE A 263 6.13 -1.96 0.54
C ILE A 263 4.66 -1.96 1.01
N VAL A 264 3.79 -2.74 0.37
CA VAL A 264 2.41 -2.95 0.81
C VAL A 264 2.36 -4.09 1.83
N PRO A 265 2.10 -3.81 3.11
CA PRO A 265 2.15 -4.83 4.15
C PRO A 265 1.16 -5.97 3.89
N MET A 266 1.52 -7.19 4.27
CA MET A 266 0.73 -8.42 4.14
C MET A 266 0.38 -8.82 2.69
N LEU A 267 0.06 -7.89 1.80
CA LEU A 267 -0.32 -8.17 0.42
C LEU A 267 0.88 -8.17 -0.53
N GLY A 268 1.93 -7.41 -0.19
CA GLY A 268 3.09 -7.20 -1.04
C GLY A 268 3.74 -8.48 -1.59
N PRO A 269 4.06 -9.46 -0.74
CA PRO A 269 4.67 -10.70 -1.18
C PRO A 269 3.83 -11.47 -2.20
N TYR A 270 2.51 -11.51 -2.01
CA TYR A 270 1.60 -12.16 -2.96
C TYR A 270 1.52 -11.38 -4.27
N LEU A 271 1.49 -10.05 -4.20
CA LEU A 271 1.52 -9.18 -5.39
C LEU A 271 2.82 -9.33 -6.19
N GLY A 272 3.94 -9.63 -5.53
CA GLY A 272 5.22 -9.92 -6.17
C GLY A 272 5.34 -11.36 -6.67
N ALA A 273 4.76 -12.32 -5.93
CA ALA A 273 4.79 -13.73 -6.28
C ALA A 273 4.05 -14.03 -7.59
N VAL A 274 2.90 -13.39 -7.81
CA VAL A 274 2.09 -13.63 -9.01
C VAL A 274 2.85 -13.30 -10.30
N PRO A 275 3.39 -12.08 -10.52
CA PRO A 275 4.14 -11.80 -11.74
C PRO A 275 5.46 -12.57 -11.83
N GLY A 276 6.13 -12.85 -10.72
CA GLY A 276 7.35 -13.65 -10.69
C GLY A 276 7.11 -15.09 -11.12
N ALA A 277 6.11 -15.74 -10.55
CA ALA A 277 5.72 -17.09 -10.93
C ALA A 277 5.20 -17.16 -12.37
N ALA A 278 4.42 -16.18 -12.81
CA ALA A 278 3.94 -16.09 -14.19
C ALA A 278 5.09 -15.95 -15.18
N LEU A 279 6.09 -15.10 -14.88
CA LEU A 279 7.28 -14.94 -15.70
C LEU A 279 8.01 -16.27 -15.90
N LEU A 280 8.25 -17.01 -14.82
CA LEU A 280 8.93 -18.31 -14.87
C LEU A 280 8.09 -19.35 -15.60
N LEU A 281 6.80 -19.44 -15.32
CA LEU A 281 5.88 -20.35 -15.97
C LEU A 281 5.82 -20.10 -17.48
N PHE A 282 5.60 -18.86 -17.90
CA PHE A 282 5.47 -18.48 -19.32
C PHE A 282 6.81 -18.50 -20.07
N SER A 283 7.93 -18.48 -19.35
CA SER A 283 9.25 -18.71 -19.95
C SER A 283 9.59 -20.19 -20.17
N GLY A 284 8.60 -21.08 -20.01
CA GLY A 284 8.79 -22.52 -20.21
C GLY A 284 9.51 -23.22 -19.06
N GLN A 285 9.48 -22.64 -17.87
CA GLN A 285 10.20 -23.17 -16.70
C GLN A 285 9.24 -23.45 -15.51
N PRO A 286 8.29 -24.37 -15.65
CA PRO A 286 7.26 -24.59 -14.62
C PRO A 286 7.83 -25.11 -13.30
N VAL A 287 8.93 -25.86 -13.33
CA VAL A 287 9.60 -26.34 -12.11
C VAL A 287 10.17 -25.17 -11.32
N HIS A 288 10.87 -24.25 -11.98
CA HIS A 288 11.40 -23.05 -11.31
C HIS A 288 10.28 -22.12 -10.82
N ALA A 289 9.13 -22.07 -11.48
CA ALA A 289 7.97 -21.35 -10.97
C ALA A 289 7.48 -21.94 -9.64
N LEU A 290 7.42 -23.27 -9.52
CA LEU A 290 7.04 -23.95 -8.29
C LEU A 290 8.09 -23.74 -7.18
N GLU A 291 9.38 -23.90 -7.50
CA GLU A 291 10.49 -23.64 -6.57
C GLU A 291 10.45 -22.19 -6.05
N PHE A 292 10.21 -21.22 -6.92
CA PHE A 292 10.05 -19.83 -6.54
C PHE A 292 8.88 -19.60 -5.59
N LEU A 293 7.72 -20.22 -5.83
CA LEU A 293 6.57 -20.14 -4.91
C LEU A 293 6.92 -20.71 -3.53
N VAL A 294 7.67 -21.83 -3.48
CA VAL A 294 8.17 -22.39 -2.22
C VAL A 294 9.13 -21.40 -1.53
N ILE A 295 10.05 -20.78 -2.29
CA ILE A 295 10.96 -19.75 -1.75
C ILE A 295 10.17 -18.61 -1.15
N VAL A 296 9.15 -18.08 -1.86
CA VAL A 296 8.29 -17.01 -1.33
C VAL A 296 7.63 -17.44 -0.02
N LEU A 297 7.10 -18.66 0.07
CA LEU A 297 6.50 -19.16 1.31
C LEU A 297 7.53 -19.23 2.46
N VAL A 298 8.74 -19.70 2.19
CA VAL A 298 9.83 -19.76 3.19
C VAL A 298 10.22 -18.37 3.65
N VAL A 299 10.47 -17.45 2.71
CA VAL A 299 10.79 -16.04 3.01
C VAL A 299 9.69 -15.41 3.86
N GLN A 300 8.41 -15.65 3.51
CA GLN A 300 7.28 -15.14 4.29
C GLN A 300 7.21 -15.70 5.72
N GLN A 301 7.59 -16.98 5.92
CA GLN A 301 7.65 -17.55 7.26
C GLN A 301 8.80 -16.94 8.07
N VAL A 302 9.94 -16.71 7.45
CA VAL A 302 11.08 -16.04 8.10
C VAL A 302 10.73 -14.59 8.43
N ASP A 303 10.19 -13.87 7.46
CA ASP A 303 9.78 -12.50 7.64
C ASP A 303 8.71 -12.35 8.74
N GLY A 304 7.59 -13.02 8.62
CA GLY A 304 6.45 -12.89 9.53
C GLY A 304 6.75 -13.31 10.98
N ASN A 305 7.65 -14.27 11.19
CA ASN A 305 7.96 -14.77 12.52
C ASN A 305 9.20 -14.13 13.18
N PHE A 306 10.16 -13.66 12.37
CA PHE A 306 11.46 -13.20 12.89
C PHE A 306 11.77 -11.75 12.54
N ILE A 307 11.57 -11.31 11.29
CA ILE A 307 12.01 -10.01 10.78
C ILE A 307 10.99 -8.93 11.10
N ALA A 308 9.77 -9.06 10.60
CA ALA A 308 8.70 -8.10 10.76
C ALA A 308 8.39 -7.77 12.25
N PRO A 309 8.34 -8.73 13.20
CA PRO A 309 8.14 -8.41 14.59
C PRO A 309 9.25 -7.56 15.21
N ARG A 310 10.51 -7.75 14.77
CA ARG A 310 11.64 -6.97 15.27
C ARG A 310 11.71 -5.58 14.69
N ILE A 311 11.30 -5.42 13.41
CA ILE A 311 11.40 -4.15 12.69
C ILE A 311 10.14 -3.31 12.89
N LEU A 312 8.96 -3.91 12.75
CA LEU A 312 7.66 -3.24 12.74
C LEU A 312 6.91 -3.34 14.08
N GLY A 313 7.19 -4.37 14.89
CA GLY A 313 6.35 -4.79 16.01
C GLY A 313 6.11 -3.76 17.12
N SER A 314 6.98 -2.76 17.27
CA SER A 314 6.80 -1.67 18.26
C SER A 314 6.26 -0.36 17.65
N ALA A 315 6.23 -0.25 16.32
CA ALA A 315 5.96 1.02 15.67
C ALA A 315 4.49 1.45 15.73
N THR A 316 3.55 0.52 15.60
CA THR A 316 2.12 0.84 15.54
C THR A 316 1.32 0.44 16.77
N GLY A 317 1.72 -0.62 17.47
CA GLY A 317 1.06 -1.13 18.68
C GLY A 317 -0.38 -1.63 18.46
N ILE A 318 -0.74 -2.00 17.22
CA ILE A 318 -2.05 -2.55 16.81
C ILE A 318 -1.92 -4.01 16.40
N SER A 319 -3.00 -4.79 16.56
CA SER A 319 -3.02 -6.21 16.17
C SER A 319 -3.13 -6.37 14.63
N GLY A 320 -2.75 -7.54 14.11
CA GLY A 320 -2.78 -7.85 12.67
C GLY A 320 -4.15 -7.66 12.02
N LEU A 321 -5.26 -7.93 12.74
CA LEU A 321 -6.61 -7.67 12.25
C LEU A 321 -6.83 -6.18 11.93
N TRP A 322 -6.37 -5.29 12.79
CA TRP A 322 -6.48 -3.86 12.58
C TRP A 322 -5.56 -3.37 11.46
N VAL A 323 -4.40 -4.02 11.27
CA VAL A 323 -3.51 -3.77 10.13
C VAL A 323 -4.25 -4.12 8.84
N LEU A 324 -4.88 -5.31 8.76
CA LEU A 324 -5.66 -5.73 7.60
C LEU A 324 -6.82 -4.75 7.32
N ALA A 325 -7.57 -4.37 8.35
CA ALA A 325 -8.66 -3.39 8.20
C ALA A 325 -8.14 -2.04 7.67
N ALA A 326 -7.00 -1.56 8.16
CA ALA A 326 -6.37 -0.33 7.69
C ALA A 326 -5.96 -0.41 6.21
N ILE A 327 -5.43 -1.56 5.78
CA ILE A 327 -5.05 -1.81 4.37
C ILE A 327 -6.28 -1.81 3.47
N VAL A 328 -7.34 -2.53 3.87
CA VAL A 328 -8.59 -2.63 3.06
C VAL A 328 -9.27 -1.27 2.95
N VAL A 329 -9.47 -0.57 4.07
CA VAL A 329 -10.11 0.75 4.06
C VAL A 329 -9.24 1.79 3.36
N GLY A 330 -7.95 1.83 3.69
CA GLY A 330 -7.00 2.75 3.06
C GLY A 330 -6.89 2.51 1.55
N GLY A 331 -6.82 1.25 1.14
CA GLY A 331 -6.78 0.84 -0.25
C GLY A 331 -8.03 1.22 -1.03
N GLY A 332 -9.20 1.04 -0.43
CA GLY A 332 -10.49 1.45 -1.03
C GLY A 332 -10.64 2.96 -1.20
N LEU A 333 -10.06 3.75 -0.29
CA LEU A 333 -10.16 5.21 -0.33
C LEU A 333 -9.09 5.88 -1.22
N PHE A 334 -7.85 5.40 -1.17
CA PHE A 334 -6.70 6.09 -1.78
C PHE A 334 -5.78 5.15 -2.59
N GLY A 335 -6.21 3.92 -2.88
CA GLY A 335 -5.41 2.94 -3.61
C GLY A 335 -4.14 2.51 -2.85
N ILE A 336 -3.04 2.23 -3.60
CA ILE A 336 -1.76 1.78 -3.01
C ILE A 336 -1.21 2.74 -1.95
N PRO A 337 -1.16 4.07 -2.16
CA PRO A 337 -0.76 5.00 -1.11
C PRO A 337 -1.59 4.88 0.17
N GLY A 338 -2.90 4.66 0.03
CA GLY A 338 -3.80 4.47 1.16
C GLY A 338 -3.53 3.18 1.94
N MET A 339 -3.16 2.10 1.27
CA MET A 339 -2.76 0.84 1.93
C MET A 339 -1.55 1.05 2.85
N VAL A 340 -0.55 1.79 2.36
CA VAL A 340 0.70 2.05 3.11
C VAL A 340 0.46 3.02 4.27
N ILE A 341 -0.28 4.12 4.03
CA ILE A 341 -0.50 5.19 5.02
C ILE A 341 -1.58 4.79 6.03
N GLY A 342 -2.54 3.97 5.65
CA GLY A 342 -3.66 3.55 6.50
C GLY A 342 -3.22 2.91 7.82
N VAL A 343 -2.20 2.07 7.77
CA VAL A 343 -1.68 1.36 8.96
C VAL A 343 -1.13 2.33 10.02
N PRO A 344 -0.21 3.25 9.72
CA PRO A 344 0.26 4.20 10.72
C PRO A 344 -0.83 5.21 11.15
N VAL A 345 -1.79 5.57 10.27
CA VAL A 345 -2.95 6.39 10.67
C VAL A 345 -3.75 5.69 11.75
N LEU A 346 -4.09 4.42 11.54
CA LEU A 346 -4.82 3.64 12.54
C LEU A 346 -3.98 3.44 13.82
N GLY A 347 -2.66 3.25 13.69
CA GLY A 347 -1.73 3.19 14.83
C GLY A 347 -1.75 4.46 15.68
N VAL A 348 -1.75 5.63 15.06
CA VAL A 348 -1.89 6.91 15.76
C VAL A 348 -3.25 7.03 16.44
N ALA A 349 -4.33 6.69 15.75
CA ALA A 349 -5.68 6.70 16.33
C ALA A 349 -5.79 5.77 17.54
N ALA A 350 -5.23 4.56 17.46
CA ALA A 350 -5.20 3.62 18.58
C ALA A 350 -4.37 4.13 19.76
N ASN A 351 -3.22 4.75 19.51
CA ASN A 351 -2.39 5.34 20.56
C ASN A 351 -3.08 6.53 21.24
N LEU A 352 -3.80 7.36 20.47
CA LEU A 352 -4.62 8.46 21.02
C LEU A 352 -5.77 7.92 21.86
N ALA A 353 -6.47 6.89 21.39
CA ALA A 353 -7.54 6.25 22.14
C ALA A 353 -7.02 5.68 23.47
N LYS A 354 -5.88 4.98 23.45
CA LYS A 354 -5.22 4.47 24.68
C LYS A 354 -4.82 5.59 25.64
N ALA A 355 -4.36 6.72 25.13
CA ALA A 355 -4.00 7.88 25.95
C ALA A 355 -5.21 8.60 26.56
N ALA A 356 -6.39 8.52 25.92
CA ALA A 356 -7.64 9.11 26.39
C ALA A 356 -8.39 8.20 27.40
N LEU A 357 -8.14 6.89 27.42
CA LEU A 357 -8.74 5.98 28.37
C LEU A 357 -8.13 6.20 29.76
N PRO A 358 -8.96 6.21 30.84
CA PRO A 358 -8.44 6.21 32.20
C PRO A 358 -7.52 4.99 32.36
N ARG A 359 -6.31 5.20 32.88
CA ARG A 359 -5.46 4.08 33.30
C ARG A 359 -6.22 3.33 34.40
N GLU A 360 -6.52 2.07 34.19
CA GLU A 360 -6.91 1.21 35.32
C GLU A 360 -5.81 1.33 36.39
N PRO A 361 -6.16 1.58 37.67
CA PRO A 361 -5.18 1.55 38.73
C PRO A 361 -4.51 0.17 38.68
N ASP A 362 -3.18 0.16 38.65
CA ASP A 362 -2.38 -1.07 38.69
C ASP A 362 -2.97 -1.98 39.76
N GLY A 363 -3.62 -3.07 39.29
CA GLY A 363 -4.21 -4.05 40.18
C GLY A 363 -3.11 -4.51 41.12
N GLU A 364 -3.30 -4.22 42.42
CA GLU A 364 -2.51 -4.67 43.53
C GLU A 364 -2.16 -6.14 43.31
N LYS A 365 -0.90 -6.40 42.96
CA LYS A 365 -0.38 -7.75 42.91
C LYS A 365 -0.52 -8.31 44.32
N THR A 366 -1.65 -8.96 44.59
CA THR A 366 -1.82 -9.79 45.77
C THR A 366 -0.65 -10.76 45.79
N LYS A 367 0.32 -10.48 46.66
CA LYS A 367 1.35 -11.45 47.06
C LYS A 367 0.62 -12.70 47.51
N PRO A 368 0.94 -13.91 47.01
CA PRO A 368 0.43 -15.11 47.61
C PRO A 368 0.96 -15.16 49.05
N GLY A 369 0.00 -15.17 50.00
CA GLY A 369 0.29 -15.24 51.42
C GLY A 369 1.19 -16.43 51.73
N GLY A 370 2.27 -16.15 52.46
CA GLY A 370 3.03 -17.19 53.08
C GLY A 370 2.15 -17.88 54.11
N GLU A 371 1.94 -19.16 53.95
CA GLU A 371 1.50 -20.06 54.98
C GLU A 371 2.73 -20.61 55.68
N THR A 372 2.76 -20.36 56.99
CA THR A 372 3.64 -20.94 58.01
C THR A 372 3.46 -22.44 58.13
#